data_e2c3f8fa45fcede1c5285f4d95d54113
#
_entry.id   e2c3f8fa45fcede1c5285f4d95d54113
#
_cell.length_a   1.000
_cell.length_b   1.000
_cell.length_c   1.000
_cell.angle_alpha   90.00
_cell.angle_beta   90.00
_cell.angle_gamma   90.00
#
_symmetry.space_group_name_H-M   'P 1'
#
loop_
_entity.id
_entity.type
_entity.pdbx_description
1 polymer ?
#
loop_
_entity_poly.entity_id
_entity_poly.type
_entity_poly.pdbx_seq_one_letter_code
_entity_poly.pdbx_strand_id
1 'polypeptide(L)'
;MHKLVFMIDLDNTILDNDGVKKDMQARLLEILGPEMAARHWELYEIIRKEKDFIDFIEGFRRLREEFPDRAATVDAACDALMEWDFRPRLYPNALETILHLKGLGMPLIVSDGDAVFQPGKIHECGVTELVDGRVFIFTHKEKHLPAVETRFKAEHYVLIDDKPGILMRSKAALGDRLTTVHVLQGKYATDPKYAVEYAPDIVVDNFADLRRCGSTDFLRG
;
A
#
# COMPACT_ATOMS: atom_id res chain seq x y z
N MET A 1 13.35 7.40 -22.61
CA MET A 1 13.33 8.12 -21.31
C MET A 1 11.93 8.70 -21.17
N HIS A 2 11.26 8.47 -20.05
CA HIS A 2 9.93 9.00 -19.80
C HIS A 2 10.05 10.45 -19.29
N LYS A 3 9.03 11.28 -19.55
CA LYS A 3 9.02 12.63 -19.00
C LYS A 3 8.68 12.59 -17.49
N LEU A 4 7.65 11.83 -17.14
CA LEU A 4 7.19 11.63 -15.75
C LEU A 4 7.04 10.13 -15.46
N VAL A 5 7.45 9.71 -14.26
CA VAL A 5 7.17 8.41 -13.68
C VAL A 5 6.42 8.63 -12.36
N PHE A 6 5.22 8.07 -12.24
CA PHE A 6 4.41 8.12 -11.04
C PHE A 6 4.60 6.82 -10.25
N MET A 7 5.20 6.90 -9.08
CA MET A 7 5.34 5.83 -8.10
C MET A 7 4.18 5.97 -7.10
N ILE A 8 3.22 5.05 -7.14
CA ILE A 8 1.97 5.17 -6.39
C ILE A 8 1.93 4.08 -5.32
N ASP A 9 1.70 4.46 -4.07
CA ASP A 9 1.39 3.53 -3.00
C ASP A 9 -0.01 2.94 -3.15
N LEU A 10 -0.27 1.79 -2.53
CA LEU A 10 -1.59 1.15 -2.54
C LEU A 10 -2.38 1.49 -1.27
N ASP A 11 -1.82 1.13 -0.12
CA ASP A 11 -2.52 1.07 1.16
C ASP A 11 -2.80 2.46 1.75
N ASN A 12 -4.07 2.80 1.94
CA ASN A 12 -4.55 4.13 2.33
C ASN A 12 -4.25 5.26 1.32
N THR A 13 -3.77 4.90 0.12
CA THR A 13 -3.61 5.83 -1.01
C THR A 13 -4.65 5.54 -2.09
N ILE A 14 -4.69 4.32 -2.61
CA ILE A 14 -5.68 3.84 -3.61
C ILE A 14 -6.80 3.06 -2.90
N LEU A 15 -6.44 2.29 -1.88
CA LEU A 15 -7.31 1.37 -1.13
C LEU A 15 -7.44 1.81 0.33
N ASP A 16 -8.67 1.86 0.86
CA ASP A 16 -8.96 2.02 2.30
C ASP A 16 -8.51 0.79 3.09
N ASN A 17 -7.20 0.68 3.32
CA ASN A 17 -6.61 -0.45 4.02
C ASN A 17 -7.00 -0.52 5.51
N ASP A 18 -7.30 0.60 6.13
CA ASP A 18 -7.81 0.63 7.51
C ASP A 18 -9.24 0.05 7.57
N GLY A 19 -10.07 0.30 6.56
CA GLY A 19 -11.37 -0.33 6.38
C GLY A 19 -11.25 -1.82 6.07
N VAL A 20 -10.36 -2.23 5.15
CA VAL A 20 -10.06 -3.64 4.86
C VAL A 20 -9.71 -4.39 6.14
N LYS A 21 -8.82 -3.85 6.98
CA LYS A 21 -8.44 -4.49 8.24
C LYS A 21 -9.62 -4.71 9.17
N LYS A 22 -10.53 -3.73 9.29
CA LYS A 22 -11.74 -3.87 10.12
C LYS A 22 -12.65 -4.97 9.60
N ASP A 23 -12.85 -5.04 8.29
CA ASP A 23 -13.69 -6.08 7.67
C ASP A 23 -13.07 -7.47 7.86
N MET A 24 -11.76 -7.61 7.65
CA MET A 24 -11.03 -8.85 7.89
C MET A 24 -11.10 -9.26 9.36
N GLN A 25 -10.98 -8.32 10.31
CA GLN A 25 -11.13 -8.59 11.73
C GLN A 25 -12.50 -9.16 12.06
N ALA A 26 -13.56 -8.56 11.52
CA ALA A 26 -14.93 -9.03 11.71
C ALA A 26 -15.09 -10.44 11.12
N ARG A 27 -14.59 -10.68 9.91
CA ARG A 27 -14.67 -12.00 9.24
C ARG A 27 -13.92 -13.09 9.99
N LEU A 28 -12.70 -12.78 10.46
CA LEU A 28 -11.93 -13.74 11.26
C LEU A 28 -12.62 -14.05 12.60
N LEU A 29 -13.25 -13.06 13.24
CA LEU A 29 -14.02 -13.27 14.46
C LEU A 29 -15.20 -14.25 14.22
N GLU A 30 -15.89 -14.15 13.09
CA GLU A 30 -16.98 -15.06 12.71
C GLU A 30 -16.49 -16.49 12.50
N ILE A 31 -15.36 -16.69 11.82
CA ILE A 31 -14.85 -18.02 11.47
C ILE A 31 -14.12 -18.66 12.65
N LEU A 32 -13.21 -17.94 13.27
CA LEU A 32 -12.32 -18.46 14.32
C LEU A 32 -12.96 -18.47 15.71
N GLY A 33 -13.95 -17.59 15.96
CA GLY A 33 -14.44 -17.27 17.29
C GLY A 33 -13.47 -16.34 18.06
N PRO A 34 -13.90 -15.83 19.23
CA PRO A 34 -13.21 -14.74 19.90
C PRO A 34 -11.77 -15.08 20.36
N GLU A 35 -11.54 -16.30 20.85
CA GLU A 35 -10.24 -16.71 21.37
C GLU A 35 -9.18 -16.78 20.25
N MET A 36 -9.42 -17.56 19.20
CA MET A 36 -8.47 -17.73 18.12
C MET A 36 -8.32 -16.46 17.29
N ALA A 37 -9.39 -15.66 17.11
CA ALA A 37 -9.31 -14.38 16.42
C ALA A 37 -8.42 -13.40 17.19
N ALA A 38 -8.57 -13.28 18.52
CA ALA A 38 -7.69 -12.46 19.34
C ALA A 38 -6.23 -12.93 19.22
N ARG A 39 -6.00 -14.26 19.32
CA ARG A 39 -4.66 -14.84 19.20
C ARG A 39 -4.03 -14.59 17.83
N HIS A 40 -4.82 -14.67 16.75
CA HIS A 40 -4.34 -14.34 15.39
C HIS A 40 -3.79 -12.90 15.33
N TRP A 41 -4.49 -11.91 15.94
CA TRP A 41 -4.02 -10.52 15.92
C TRP A 41 -2.80 -10.29 16.81
N GLU A 42 -2.65 -11.03 17.89
CA GLU A 42 -1.41 -11.04 18.68
C GLU A 42 -0.23 -11.57 17.85
N LEU A 43 -0.43 -12.71 17.16
CA LEU A 43 0.58 -13.28 16.27
C LEU A 43 0.95 -12.33 15.12
N TYR A 44 -0.03 -11.64 14.54
CA TYR A 44 0.18 -10.60 13.54
C TYR A 44 1.15 -9.51 14.03
N GLU A 45 0.94 -9.00 15.27
CA GLU A 45 1.83 -7.98 15.83
C GLU A 45 3.21 -8.53 16.23
N ILE A 46 3.29 -9.78 16.68
CA ILE A 46 4.56 -10.47 16.96
C ILE A 46 5.37 -10.61 15.68
N ILE A 47 4.77 -11.16 14.63
CA ILE A 47 5.44 -11.40 13.32
C ILE A 47 5.88 -10.07 12.71
N ARG A 48 5.04 -9.05 12.78
CA ARG A 48 5.39 -7.70 12.30
C ARG A 48 6.65 -7.14 12.97
N LYS A 49 6.83 -7.42 14.28
CA LYS A 49 8.04 -6.99 15.02
C LYS A 49 9.27 -7.86 14.69
N GLU A 50 9.06 -9.15 14.45
CA GLU A 50 10.14 -10.10 14.14
C GLU A 50 10.70 -9.90 12.73
N LYS A 51 9.80 -9.69 11.74
CA LYS A 51 10.14 -9.65 10.32
C LYS A 51 10.20 -8.24 9.73
N ASP A 52 9.72 -7.23 10.47
CA ASP A 52 9.57 -5.83 10.01
C ASP A 52 8.56 -5.65 8.85
N PHE A 53 7.78 -6.68 8.57
CA PHE A 53 6.63 -6.67 7.67
C PHE A 53 5.54 -7.65 8.16
N ILE A 54 4.37 -7.60 7.52
CA ILE A 54 3.23 -8.45 7.85
C ILE A 54 3.27 -9.69 6.99
N ASP A 55 3.33 -10.87 7.61
CA ASP A 55 3.27 -12.17 6.96
C ASP A 55 2.01 -12.91 7.46
N PHE A 56 0.93 -12.77 6.71
CA PHE A 56 -0.35 -13.39 7.07
C PHE A 56 -0.28 -14.91 7.07
N ILE A 57 0.42 -15.51 6.12
CA ILE A 57 0.54 -16.99 6.00
C ILE A 57 1.24 -17.54 7.24
N GLU A 58 2.32 -16.91 7.68
CA GLU A 58 3.03 -17.31 8.89
C GLU A 58 2.15 -17.16 10.13
N GLY A 59 1.29 -16.14 10.17
CA GLY A 59 0.31 -15.95 11.25
C GLY A 59 -0.65 -17.14 11.37
N PHE A 60 -1.23 -17.58 10.26
CA PHE A 60 -2.11 -18.74 10.23
C PHE A 60 -1.37 -20.05 10.50
N ARG A 61 -0.13 -20.20 10.02
CA ARG A 61 0.70 -21.37 10.31
C ARG A 61 0.93 -21.53 11.83
N ARG A 62 1.33 -20.46 12.51
CA ARG A 62 1.51 -20.46 13.98
C ARG A 62 0.19 -20.71 14.72
N LEU A 63 -0.89 -20.08 14.29
CA LEU A 63 -2.20 -20.30 14.90
C LEU A 63 -2.64 -21.78 14.77
N ARG A 64 -2.39 -22.41 13.63
CA ARG A 64 -2.70 -23.82 13.40
C ARG A 64 -1.89 -24.75 14.30
N GLU A 65 -0.64 -24.43 14.60
CA GLU A 65 0.23 -25.18 15.52
C GLU A 65 -0.25 -25.05 16.98
N GLU A 66 -0.77 -23.88 17.37
CA GLU A 66 -1.31 -23.65 18.71
C GLU A 66 -2.69 -24.32 18.90
N PHE A 67 -3.47 -24.48 17.83
CA PHE A 67 -4.83 -25.06 17.86
C PHE A 67 -4.97 -26.26 16.91
N PRO A 68 -4.24 -27.37 17.11
CA PRO A 68 -4.22 -28.48 16.18
C PRO A 68 -5.57 -29.16 15.99
N ASP A 69 -6.40 -29.21 17.04
CA ASP A 69 -7.78 -29.76 16.98
C ASP A 69 -8.75 -28.89 16.19
N ARG A 70 -8.37 -27.65 15.86
CA ARG A 70 -9.14 -26.68 15.10
C ARG A 70 -8.46 -26.32 13.77
N ALA A 71 -7.50 -27.13 13.30
CA ALA A 71 -6.74 -26.88 12.09
C ALA A 71 -7.60 -26.56 10.87
N ALA A 72 -8.69 -27.31 10.63
CA ALA A 72 -9.61 -27.07 9.52
C ALA A 72 -10.31 -25.70 9.60
N THR A 73 -10.60 -25.21 10.82
CA THR A 73 -11.18 -23.86 11.03
C THR A 73 -10.15 -22.76 10.72
N VAL A 74 -8.89 -22.99 11.08
CA VAL A 74 -7.79 -22.07 10.79
C VAL A 74 -7.52 -22.03 9.28
N ASP A 75 -7.50 -23.18 8.61
CA ASP A 75 -7.34 -23.27 7.16
C ASP A 75 -8.47 -22.50 6.43
N ALA A 76 -9.73 -22.70 6.83
CA ALA A 76 -10.87 -21.96 6.27
C ALA A 76 -10.78 -20.44 6.48
N ALA A 77 -10.22 -20.00 7.61
CA ALA A 77 -9.98 -18.59 7.88
C ALA A 77 -8.86 -18.02 6.99
N CYS A 78 -7.81 -18.80 6.75
CA CYS A 78 -6.72 -18.44 5.84
C CYS A 78 -7.26 -18.28 4.40
N ASP A 79 -7.99 -19.29 3.90
CA ASP A 79 -8.59 -19.27 2.56
C ASP A 79 -9.51 -18.06 2.38
N ALA A 80 -10.36 -17.76 3.37
CA ALA A 80 -11.25 -16.60 3.34
C ALA A 80 -10.51 -15.26 3.22
N LEU A 81 -9.28 -15.14 3.75
CA LEU A 81 -8.45 -13.95 3.59
C LEU A 81 -7.69 -13.95 2.26
N MET A 82 -7.26 -15.11 1.77
CA MET A 82 -6.57 -15.22 0.49
C MET A 82 -7.49 -14.94 -0.71
N GLU A 83 -8.79 -15.22 -0.55
CA GLU A 83 -9.84 -14.97 -1.57
C GLU A 83 -10.59 -13.65 -1.35
N TRP A 84 -10.01 -12.72 -0.59
CA TRP A 84 -10.68 -11.47 -0.22
C TRP A 84 -10.90 -10.54 -1.41
N ASP A 85 -12.14 -10.07 -1.63
CA ASP A 85 -12.43 -9.01 -2.61
C ASP A 85 -12.11 -7.64 -2.01
N PHE A 86 -11.05 -7.01 -2.49
CA PHE A 86 -10.59 -5.69 -2.05
C PHE A 86 -11.31 -4.53 -2.75
N ARG A 87 -11.98 -4.77 -3.88
CA ARG A 87 -12.60 -3.72 -4.73
C ARG A 87 -13.61 -2.84 -4.01
N PRO A 88 -14.45 -3.36 -3.08
CA PRO A 88 -15.41 -2.52 -2.34
C PRO A 88 -14.74 -1.47 -1.44
N ARG A 89 -13.44 -1.62 -1.18
CA ARG A 89 -12.64 -0.71 -0.36
C ARG A 89 -11.71 0.22 -1.15
N LEU A 90 -11.78 0.19 -2.49
CA LEU A 90 -11.12 1.22 -3.29
C LEU A 90 -11.69 2.60 -2.95
N TYR A 91 -10.82 3.58 -2.81
CA TYR A 91 -11.28 4.95 -2.65
C TYR A 91 -12.03 5.42 -3.92
N PRO A 92 -12.99 6.34 -3.80
CA PRO A 92 -13.77 6.82 -4.94
C PRO A 92 -12.86 7.36 -6.05
N ASN A 93 -13.16 6.95 -7.30
CA ASN A 93 -12.41 7.32 -8.51
C ASN A 93 -10.91 6.93 -8.50
N ALA A 94 -10.50 5.96 -7.69
CA ALA A 94 -9.09 5.56 -7.61
C ALA A 94 -8.56 5.05 -8.96
N LEU A 95 -9.29 4.17 -9.64
CA LEU A 95 -8.88 3.61 -10.93
C LEU A 95 -8.86 4.67 -12.04
N GLU A 96 -9.85 5.57 -12.07
CA GLU A 96 -9.90 6.69 -13.00
C GLU A 96 -8.74 7.67 -12.78
N THR A 97 -8.31 7.83 -11.54
CA THR A 97 -7.15 8.66 -11.22
C THR A 97 -5.85 8.05 -11.76
N ILE A 98 -5.68 6.74 -11.64
CA ILE A 98 -4.54 6.03 -12.24
C ILE A 98 -4.55 6.21 -13.77
N LEU A 99 -5.71 6.09 -14.41
CA LEU A 99 -5.86 6.32 -15.86
C LEU A 99 -5.51 7.76 -16.25
N HIS A 100 -5.93 8.74 -15.45
CA HIS A 100 -5.55 10.14 -15.67
C HIS A 100 -4.02 10.33 -15.59
N LEU A 101 -3.38 9.80 -14.54
CA LEU A 101 -1.93 9.86 -14.37
C LEU A 101 -1.19 9.13 -15.50
N LYS A 102 -1.76 8.02 -16.01
CA LYS A 102 -1.23 7.30 -17.18
C LYS A 102 -1.23 8.15 -18.45
N GLY A 103 -2.20 9.07 -18.59
CA GLY A 103 -2.21 10.08 -19.65
C GLY A 103 -1.13 11.16 -19.53
N LEU A 104 -0.60 11.39 -18.32
CA LEU A 104 0.44 12.40 -18.06
C LEU A 104 1.86 11.81 -18.05
N GLY A 105 1.99 10.52 -17.73
CA GLY A 105 3.28 9.84 -17.60
C GLY A 105 3.11 8.34 -17.40
N MET A 106 4.15 7.69 -16.89
CA MET A 106 4.14 6.24 -16.64
C MET A 106 3.81 5.95 -15.17
N PRO A 107 2.64 5.39 -14.84
CA PRO A 107 2.34 4.94 -13.50
C PRO A 107 2.95 3.56 -13.24
N LEU A 108 3.40 3.36 -12.01
CA LEU A 108 3.77 2.08 -11.44
C LEU A 108 3.37 2.03 -9.96
N ILE A 109 3.12 0.84 -9.44
CA ILE A 109 2.85 0.64 -8.03
C ILE A 109 4.15 0.36 -7.31
N VAL A 110 4.37 1.08 -6.20
CA VAL A 110 5.48 0.85 -5.27
C VAL A 110 4.91 0.73 -3.88
N SER A 111 4.78 -0.49 -3.38
CA SER A 111 4.12 -0.78 -2.12
C SER A 111 5.05 -1.52 -1.15
N ASP A 112 4.84 -1.29 0.14
CA ASP A 112 5.44 -2.13 1.18
C ASP A 112 4.50 -3.29 1.51
N GLY A 113 5.05 -4.50 1.62
CA GLY A 113 4.28 -5.70 1.96
C GLY A 113 5.07 -6.99 1.78
N ASP A 114 4.41 -8.11 2.08
CA ASP A 114 4.95 -9.43 1.81
C ASP A 114 4.83 -9.82 0.32
N ALA A 115 5.62 -10.81 -0.08
CA ALA A 115 5.71 -11.22 -1.48
C ALA A 115 4.54 -12.13 -1.96
N VAL A 116 3.62 -12.50 -1.08
CA VAL A 116 2.50 -13.40 -1.39
C VAL A 116 1.18 -12.64 -1.36
N PHE A 117 0.84 -12.04 -0.22
CA PHE A 117 -0.45 -11.39 -0.01
C PHE A 117 -0.57 -10.06 -0.78
N GLN A 118 0.48 -9.22 -0.77
CA GLN A 118 0.41 -7.90 -1.39
C GLN A 118 0.24 -7.93 -2.93
N PRO A 119 0.90 -8.84 -3.70
CA PRO A 119 0.64 -8.98 -5.13
C PRO A 119 -0.80 -9.36 -5.45
N GLY A 120 -1.37 -10.33 -4.71
CA GLY A 120 -2.77 -10.75 -4.87
C GLY A 120 -3.72 -9.60 -4.61
N LYS A 121 -3.52 -8.85 -3.53
CA LYS A 121 -4.30 -7.67 -3.18
C LYS A 121 -4.29 -6.60 -4.29
N ILE A 122 -3.11 -6.29 -4.85
CA ILE A 122 -2.98 -5.33 -5.95
C ILE A 122 -3.71 -5.83 -7.21
N HIS A 123 -3.60 -7.12 -7.51
CA HIS A 123 -4.27 -7.74 -8.65
C HIS A 123 -5.79 -7.69 -8.49
N GLU A 124 -6.33 -8.12 -7.35
CA GLU A 124 -7.75 -8.12 -7.05
C GLU A 124 -8.38 -6.71 -7.06
N CYS A 125 -7.59 -5.67 -6.77
CA CYS A 125 -8.00 -4.29 -6.94
C CYS A 125 -8.14 -3.86 -8.41
N GLY A 126 -7.71 -4.67 -9.40
CA GLY A 126 -7.71 -4.32 -10.83
C GLY A 126 -6.64 -3.28 -11.20
N VAL A 127 -5.67 -3.05 -10.33
CA VAL A 127 -4.63 -2.02 -10.51
C VAL A 127 -3.49 -2.52 -11.40
N THR A 128 -3.20 -3.83 -11.36
CA THR A 128 -2.11 -4.45 -12.12
C THR A 128 -2.20 -4.14 -13.62
N GLU A 129 -3.38 -4.28 -14.20
CA GLU A 129 -3.64 -4.05 -15.62
C GLU A 129 -3.50 -2.57 -15.99
N LEU A 130 -3.94 -1.67 -15.10
CA LEU A 130 -3.86 -0.22 -15.33
C LEU A 130 -2.42 0.27 -15.41
N VAL A 131 -1.52 -0.36 -14.63
CA VAL A 131 -0.10 -0.02 -14.65
C VAL A 131 0.73 -0.95 -15.56
N ASP A 132 0.07 -1.72 -16.46
CA ASP A 132 0.72 -2.65 -17.40
C ASP A 132 1.70 -3.61 -16.70
N GLY A 133 1.31 -4.16 -15.55
CA GLY A 133 2.09 -5.09 -14.73
C GLY A 133 3.30 -4.47 -13.98
N ARG A 134 3.44 -3.14 -13.98
CA ARG A 134 4.55 -2.47 -13.28
C ARG A 134 4.23 -2.36 -11.78
N VAL A 135 4.38 -3.46 -11.08
CA VAL A 135 4.14 -3.59 -9.64
C VAL A 135 5.45 -3.96 -8.94
N PHE A 136 5.82 -3.21 -7.92
CA PHE A 136 7.02 -3.40 -7.10
C PHE A 136 6.63 -3.47 -5.63
N ILE A 137 7.01 -4.54 -4.98
CA ILE A 137 6.75 -4.77 -3.57
C ILE A 137 8.09 -4.86 -2.87
N PHE A 138 8.24 -4.11 -1.81
CA PHE A 138 9.46 -4.01 -1.02
C PHE A 138 9.15 -4.16 0.47
N THR A 139 10.21 -4.33 1.24
CA THR A 139 10.28 -3.98 2.64
C THR A 139 11.08 -2.68 2.72
N HIS A 140 10.48 -1.59 3.23
CA HIS A 140 11.07 -0.24 3.22
C HIS A 140 11.34 0.29 1.79
N LYS A 141 10.28 0.50 1.03
CA LYS A 141 10.32 0.92 -0.38
C LYS A 141 11.21 2.15 -0.64
N GLU A 142 11.29 3.08 0.31
CA GLU A 142 12.12 4.28 0.19
C GLU A 142 13.62 3.98 0.02
N LYS A 143 14.08 2.81 0.48
CA LYS A 143 15.47 2.35 0.29
C LYS A 143 15.73 1.79 -1.11
N HIS A 144 14.67 1.43 -1.82
CA HIS A 144 14.72 0.76 -3.13
C HIS A 144 14.37 1.67 -4.31
N LEU A 145 13.96 2.93 -4.07
CA LEU A 145 13.62 3.88 -5.14
C LEU A 145 14.76 4.09 -6.15
N PRO A 146 16.05 4.12 -5.77
CA PRO A 146 17.14 4.21 -6.76
C PRO A 146 17.17 3.03 -7.75
N ALA A 147 16.75 1.83 -7.33
CA ALA A 147 16.63 0.68 -8.22
C ALA A 147 15.46 0.83 -9.19
N VAL A 148 14.32 1.37 -8.72
CA VAL A 148 13.17 1.71 -9.57
C VAL A 148 13.58 2.76 -10.61
N GLU A 149 14.30 3.80 -10.19
CA GLU A 149 14.84 4.84 -11.04
C GLU A 149 15.79 4.30 -12.12
N THR A 150 16.65 3.35 -11.77
CA THR A 150 17.57 2.71 -12.71
C THR A 150 16.80 1.94 -13.79
N ARG A 151 15.71 1.27 -13.43
CA ARG A 151 14.87 0.48 -14.34
C ARG A 151 13.95 1.34 -15.21
N PHE A 152 13.42 2.43 -14.66
CA PHE A 152 12.47 3.33 -15.34
C PHE A 152 13.02 4.74 -15.41
N LYS A 153 13.99 4.95 -16.28
CA LYS A 153 14.63 6.27 -16.45
C LYS A 153 13.64 7.32 -16.89
N ALA A 154 13.52 8.39 -16.11
CA ALA A 154 12.68 9.54 -16.37
C ALA A 154 13.43 10.85 -16.15
N GLU A 155 12.88 11.93 -16.68
CA GLU A 155 13.34 13.29 -16.38
C GLU A 155 12.96 13.66 -14.95
N HIS A 156 11.76 13.24 -14.51
CA HIS A 156 11.24 13.54 -13.18
C HIS A 156 10.37 12.38 -12.62
N TYR A 157 10.37 12.24 -11.31
CA TYR A 157 9.62 11.24 -10.57
C TYR A 157 8.59 11.89 -9.66
N VAL A 158 7.49 11.20 -9.42
CA VAL A 158 6.45 11.63 -8.48
C VAL A 158 6.16 10.46 -7.56
N LEU A 159 6.29 10.64 -6.24
CA LEU A 159 5.90 9.65 -5.25
C LEU A 159 4.61 10.09 -4.56
N ILE A 160 3.59 9.25 -4.62
CA ILE A 160 2.27 9.48 -4.05
C ILE A 160 2.05 8.48 -2.92
N ASP A 161 1.89 8.96 -1.67
CA ASP A 161 1.87 8.12 -0.47
C ASP A 161 1.07 8.79 0.67
N ASP A 162 0.47 7.98 1.56
CA ASP A 162 -0.21 8.44 2.79
C ASP A 162 0.74 8.66 3.97
N LYS A 163 2.01 8.19 3.87
CA LYS A 163 2.97 8.19 4.97
C LYS A 163 4.01 9.31 4.82
N PRO A 164 3.90 10.41 5.60
CA PRO A 164 4.81 11.54 5.46
C PRO A 164 6.27 11.16 5.73
N GLY A 165 6.54 10.18 6.59
CA GLY A 165 7.90 9.69 6.86
C GLY A 165 8.54 9.00 5.64
N ILE A 166 7.76 8.31 4.80
CA ILE A 166 8.25 7.71 3.54
C ILE A 166 8.56 8.80 2.55
N LEU A 167 7.66 9.78 2.38
CA LEU A 167 7.85 10.92 1.48
C LEU A 167 9.13 11.69 1.83
N MET A 168 9.34 11.99 3.12
CA MET A 168 10.53 12.67 3.63
C MET A 168 11.82 11.92 3.27
N ARG A 169 11.89 10.62 3.57
CA ARG A 169 13.09 9.81 3.29
C ARG A 169 13.34 9.64 1.80
N SER A 170 12.27 9.53 1.01
CA SER A 170 12.34 9.44 -0.45
C SER A 170 12.86 10.74 -1.08
N LYS A 171 12.37 11.89 -0.60
CA LYS A 171 12.89 13.20 -1.04
C LYS A 171 14.38 13.37 -0.71
N ALA A 172 14.79 12.93 0.49
CA ALA A 172 16.21 12.96 0.86
C ALA A 172 17.08 12.08 -0.04
N ALA A 173 16.54 10.97 -0.58
CA ALA A 173 17.27 10.05 -1.45
C ALA A 173 17.36 10.54 -2.91
N LEU A 174 16.28 11.12 -3.47
CA LEU A 174 16.18 11.47 -4.89
C LEU A 174 16.31 12.98 -5.18
N GLY A 175 16.23 13.82 -4.13
CA GLY A 175 16.41 15.28 -4.24
C GLY A 175 15.37 15.95 -5.14
N ASP A 176 15.82 16.92 -5.92
CA ASP A 176 14.98 17.75 -6.80
C ASP A 176 14.35 16.96 -7.97
N ARG A 177 14.82 15.74 -8.23
CA ARG A 177 14.21 14.86 -9.24
C ARG A 177 12.93 14.18 -8.78
N LEU A 178 12.54 14.38 -7.51
CA LEU A 178 11.32 13.80 -6.94
C LEU A 178 10.37 14.90 -6.48
N THR A 179 9.14 14.85 -6.98
CA THR A 179 8.00 15.53 -6.37
C THR A 179 7.27 14.56 -5.44
N THR A 180 7.06 14.96 -4.20
CA THR A 180 6.34 14.20 -3.20
C THR A 180 4.89 14.68 -3.11
N VAL A 181 3.96 13.74 -3.15
CA VAL A 181 2.52 13.99 -3.02
C VAL A 181 1.99 13.28 -1.77
N HIS A 182 1.57 14.03 -0.78
CA HIS A 182 0.95 13.50 0.43
C HIS A 182 -0.57 13.46 0.25
N VAL A 183 -1.13 12.26 0.34
CA VAL A 183 -2.57 12.03 0.30
C VAL A 183 -3.08 11.93 1.73
N LEU A 184 -4.01 12.81 2.13
CA LEU A 184 -4.53 12.88 3.50
C LEU A 184 -5.62 11.83 3.76
N GLN A 185 -5.31 10.56 3.45
CA GLN A 185 -6.18 9.40 3.62
C GLN A 185 -5.57 8.40 4.61
N GLY A 186 -6.44 7.69 5.33
CA GLY A 186 -6.01 6.69 6.32
C GLY A 186 -5.31 7.27 7.55
N LYS A 187 -4.99 6.39 8.48
CA LYS A 187 -4.47 6.77 9.81
C LYS A 187 -3.07 7.37 9.79
N TYR A 188 -2.21 6.96 8.85
CA TYR A 188 -0.82 7.44 8.82
C TYR A 188 -0.73 8.91 8.38
N ALA A 189 -1.68 9.37 7.57
CA ALA A 189 -1.77 10.76 7.16
C ALA A 189 -2.47 11.65 8.20
N THR A 190 -3.41 11.10 8.99
CA THR A 190 -4.32 11.89 9.82
C THR A 190 -4.05 11.83 11.33
N ASP A 191 -3.38 10.79 11.84
CA ASP A 191 -3.06 10.63 13.26
C ASP A 191 -1.73 11.35 13.58
N PRO A 192 -1.75 12.36 14.49
CA PRO A 192 -0.57 13.16 14.84
C PRO A 192 0.67 12.37 15.28
N LYS A 193 0.48 11.15 15.78
CA LYS A 193 1.63 10.30 16.20
C LYS A 193 2.55 9.88 15.05
N TYR A 194 2.07 9.96 13.80
CA TYR A 194 2.86 9.67 12.60
C TYR A 194 3.37 10.92 11.90
N ALA A 195 3.04 12.11 12.43
CA ALA A 195 3.53 13.36 11.89
C ALA A 195 5.06 13.43 11.95
N VAL A 196 5.66 14.00 10.92
CA VAL A 196 7.09 14.29 10.85
C VAL A 196 7.28 15.75 10.47
N GLU A 197 8.40 16.33 10.84
CA GLU A 197 8.76 17.70 10.44
C GLU A 197 9.25 17.70 8.99
N TYR A 198 8.26 17.65 8.07
CA TYR A 198 8.49 17.63 6.63
C TYR A 198 7.31 18.27 5.90
N ALA A 199 7.58 19.10 4.91
CA ALA A 199 6.57 19.67 4.02
C ALA A 199 6.65 18.97 2.66
N PRO A 200 5.65 18.13 2.29
CA PRO A 200 5.54 17.56 0.96
C PRO A 200 5.36 18.65 -0.11
N ASP A 201 5.83 18.39 -1.33
CA ASP A 201 5.72 19.35 -2.43
C ASP A 201 4.24 19.60 -2.81
N ILE A 202 3.40 18.58 -2.71
CA ILE A 202 1.96 18.63 -2.97
C ILE A 202 1.22 17.91 -1.84
N VAL A 203 0.11 18.50 -1.39
CA VAL A 203 -0.82 17.87 -0.43
C VAL A 203 -2.20 17.86 -1.06
N VAL A 204 -2.88 16.71 -1.00
CA VAL A 204 -4.26 16.54 -1.47
C VAL A 204 -5.10 15.84 -0.40
N ASP A 205 -6.37 16.22 -0.27
CA ASP A 205 -7.27 15.57 0.68
C ASP A 205 -7.59 14.12 0.27
N ASN A 206 -7.70 13.89 -1.05
CA ASN A 206 -8.03 12.59 -1.62
C ASN A 206 -7.15 12.30 -2.83
N PHE A 207 -6.86 11.02 -3.07
CA PHE A 207 -6.14 10.59 -4.28
C PHE A 207 -6.83 11.07 -5.57
N ALA A 208 -8.17 11.09 -5.58
CA ALA A 208 -8.98 11.54 -6.70
C ALA A 208 -8.77 13.04 -7.07
N ASP A 209 -8.28 13.87 -6.15
CA ASP A 209 -8.01 15.30 -6.41
C ASP A 209 -6.88 15.49 -7.43
N LEU A 210 -5.99 14.50 -7.57
CA LEU A 210 -4.93 14.51 -8.58
C LEU A 210 -5.45 14.53 -10.02
N ARG A 211 -6.70 14.21 -10.26
CA ARG A 211 -7.35 14.35 -11.58
C ARG A 211 -7.47 15.80 -12.05
N ARG A 212 -7.27 16.76 -11.16
CA ARG A 212 -7.25 18.21 -11.48
C ARG A 212 -5.85 18.69 -11.86
N CYS A 213 -4.81 17.87 -11.64
CA CYS A 213 -3.44 18.22 -11.93
C CYS A 213 -3.06 17.92 -13.37
N GLY A 214 -2.28 18.80 -13.98
CA GLY A 214 -1.60 18.56 -15.23
C GLY A 214 -0.12 18.21 -15.03
N SER A 215 0.60 17.87 -16.09
CA SER A 215 2.00 17.48 -16.01
C SER A 215 2.91 18.54 -15.38
N THR A 216 2.60 19.82 -15.56
CA THR A 216 3.38 20.96 -15.01
C THR A 216 3.26 21.08 -13.48
N ASP A 217 2.16 20.59 -12.89
CA ASP A 217 1.97 20.65 -11.45
C ASP A 217 2.94 19.70 -10.71
N PHE A 218 3.34 18.63 -11.39
CA PHE A 218 4.26 17.61 -10.85
C PHE A 218 5.74 17.90 -11.13
N LEU A 219 6.07 18.97 -11.83
CA LEU A 219 7.46 19.38 -12.16
C LEU A 219 7.99 20.48 -11.23
N ARG A 220 7.33 20.67 -10.09
CA ARG A 220 7.76 21.61 -9.07
C ARG A 220 8.71 20.89 -8.10
N GLY A 221 9.98 20.96 -8.35
CA GLY A 221 11.04 20.46 -7.48
C GLY A 221 12.07 21.54 -7.22
#